data_0a1d42c4aedfc5244ee2cbaca9ba3f94
#
_entry.id   0a1d42c4aedfc5244ee2cbaca9ba3f94
#
_cell.length_a   1.000
_cell.length_b   1.000
_cell.length_c   1.000
_cell.angle_alpha   90.00
_cell.angle_beta   90.00
_cell.angle_gamma   90.00
#
_symmetry.space_group_name_H-M   'P 1'
#
loop_
_entity.id
_entity.type
_entity.pdbx_description
1 polymer ?
#
loop_
_entity_poly.entity_id
_entity_poly.type
_entity_poly.pdbx_seq_one_letter_code
_entity_poly.pdbx_strand_id
1 'polypeptide(L)'
;HLVEDFVEAGGVDTSNIVWVPGDGVGRTVRNGLNFTERGFGVRGSVGVSDRGSTAASQVRAEDFDLDGLFTGAGVRWLHTGGIYAALSEQAARTCLDVVRAAHEAGTIVSYDLNYRPSLWRAIGGQERAREVNRELARYVDVMIGNEEDFTAALGFEVEGVDEDLTDLPVEGFGAMIETVAAAY
;
A
#
# COMPACT_ATOMS: atom_id res chain seq x y z
N HIS A 1 11.07 -9.15 -21.11
CA HIS A 1 10.94 -7.75 -20.68
C HIS A 1 11.77 -7.52 -19.41
N LEU A 2 12.63 -6.47 -19.33
CA LEU A 2 13.63 -6.34 -18.25
C LEU A 2 13.02 -6.46 -16.83
N VAL A 3 11.89 -5.85 -16.57
CA VAL A 3 11.20 -5.94 -15.27
C VAL A 3 10.69 -7.37 -15.04
N GLU A 4 10.07 -7.96 -16.05
CA GLU A 4 9.57 -9.33 -16.02
C GLU A 4 10.71 -10.32 -15.77
N ASP A 5 11.80 -10.21 -16.55
CA ASP A 5 12.98 -11.08 -16.41
C ASP A 5 13.55 -11.07 -14.98
N PHE A 6 13.60 -9.89 -14.32
CA PHE A 6 14.05 -9.79 -12.93
C PHE A 6 13.07 -10.38 -11.92
N VAL A 7 11.78 -10.21 -12.15
CA VAL A 7 10.73 -10.75 -11.27
C VAL A 7 10.70 -12.28 -11.38
N GLU A 8 10.75 -12.82 -12.60
CA GLU A 8 10.82 -14.26 -12.86
C GLU A 8 12.11 -14.90 -12.33
N ALA A 9 13.24 -14.20 -12.45
CA ALA A 9 14.51 -14.67 -11.86
C ALA A 9 14.42 -14.80 -10.32
N GLY A 10 13.52 -14.07 -9.67
CA GLY A 10 13.17 -14.22 -8.26
C GLY A 10 12.19 -15.36 -7.97
N GLY A 11 11.75 -16.11 -8.97
CA GLY A 11 10.80 -17.23 -8.84
C GLY A 11 9.34 -16.81 -8.75
N VAL A 12 8.99 -15.61 -9.16
CA VAL A 12 7.62 -15.11 -9.18
C VAL A 12 6.94 -15.43 -10.51
N ASP A 13 5.72 -15.93 -10.46
CA ASP A 13 4.88 -16.11 -11.64
C ASP A 13 4.36 -14.76 -12.13
N THR A 14 4.70 -14.40 -13.37
CA THR A 14 4.35 -13.13 -14.00
C THR A 14 3.14 -13.21 -14.92
N SER A 15 2.50 -14.36 -15.02
CA SER A 15 1.38 -14.60 -15.95
C SER A 15 0.18 -13.68 -15.72
N ASN A 16 0.02 -13.16 -14.50
CA ASN A 16 -1.06 -12.25 -14.12
C ASN A 16 -0.68 -10.75 -14.20
N ILE A 17 0.50 -10.43 -14.73
CA ILE A 17 0.88 -9.03 -14.95
C ILE A 17 0.09 -8.47 -16.15
N VAL A 18 -0.66 -7.39 -15.91
CA VAL A 18 -1.34 -6.64 -16.97
C VAL A 18 -0.36 -5.65 -17.60
N TRP A 19 -0.05 -5.85 -18.87
CA TRP A 19 0.84 -4.99 -19.64
C TRP A 19 0.05 -3.93 -20.40
N VAL A 20 0.38 -2.67 -20.18
CA VAL A 20 -0.28 -1.52 -20.83
C VAL A 20 0.64 -0.91 -21.88
N PRO A 21 0.16 -0.68 -23.13
CA PRO A 21 0.96 -0.03 -24.16
C PRO A 21 1.38 1.39 -23.74
N GLY A 22 2.69 1.66 -23.79
CA GLY A 22 3.24 2.98 -23.54
C GLY A 22 3.26 3.84 -24.80
N ASP A 23 3.22 5.17 -24.63
CA ASP A 23 3.32 6.16 -25.71
C ASP A 23 4.79 6.46 -26.12
N GLY A 24 5.74 5.77 -25.53
CA GLY A 24 7.18 5.93 -25.77
C GLY A 24 7.83 7.14 -25.11
N VAL A 25 7.05 8.06 -24.53
CA VAL A 25 7.53 9.29 -23.89
C VAL A 25 6.97 9.52 -22.48
N GLY A 26 6.10 8.63 -22.02
CA GLY A 26 5.56 8.62 -20.64
C GLY A 26 4.57 9.74 -20.34
N ARG A 27 3.86 10.29 -21.34
CA ARG A 27 2.82 11.29 -21.12
C ARG A 27 1.53 10.71 -20.56
N THR A 28 1.15 9.53 -21.05
CA THR A 28 -0.08 8.86 -20.66
C THR A 28 0.17 7.80 -19.62
N VAL A 29 1.18 6.95 -19.82
CA VAL A 29 1.55 5.86 -18.92
C VAL A 29 3.05 5.60 -18.98
N ARG A 30 3.63 5.24 -17.84
CA ARG A 30 5.05 4.90 -17.72
C ARG A 30 5.31 4.00 -16.50
N ASN A 31 6.49 3.46 -16.40
CA ASN A 31 6.95 2.85 -15.15
C ASN A 31 7.38 3.93 -14.16
N GLY A 32 7.14 3.67 -12.88
CA GLY A 32 7.68 4.49 -11.80
C GLY A 32 9.19 4.36 -11.71
N LEU A 33 9.84 5.40 -11.21
CA LEU A 33 11.28 5.42 -10.96
C LEU A 33 11.56 5.76 -9.51
N ASN A 34 12.59 5.14 -8.95
CA ASN A 34 13.08 5.48 -7.62
C ASN A 34 14.57 5.77 -7.71
N PHE A 35 14.95 6.95 -7.23
CA PHE A 35 16.34 7.39 -7.17
C PHE A 35 16.77 7.44 -5.72
N THR A 36 17.79 6.69 -5.37
CA THR A 36 18.36 6.69 -4.03
C THR A 36 19.81 7.15 -4.08
N GLU A 37 20.07 8.29 -3.47
CA GLU A 37 21.41 8.76 -3.22
C GLU A 37 21.91 8.22 -1.86
N ARG A 38 23.03 7.56 -1.86
CA ARG A 38 23.66 7.07 -0.62
C ARG A 38 24.17 8.25 0.20
N GLY A 39 23.95 8.21 1.50
CA GLY A 39 24.55 9.16 2.43
C GLY A 39 26.09 9.01 2.47
N PHE A 40 26.78 10.11 2.75
CA PHE A 40 28.22 10.11 2.95
C PHE A 40 28.61 11.05 4.09
N GLY A 41 29.35 10.56 5.07
CA GLY A 41 29.71 11.32 6.27
C GLY A 41 28.49 11.75 7.07
N VAL A 42 28.35 13.05 7.33
CA VAL A 42 27.22 13.65 8.05
C VAL A 42 25.96 13.84 7.18
N ARG A 43 26.07 13.58 5.89
CA ARG A 43 24.94 13.70 4.95
C ARG A 43 24.17 12.40 4.91
N GLY A 44 22.90 12.44 5.32
CA GLY A 44 21.99 11.31 5.23
C GLY A 44 21.69 10.89 3.78
N SER A 45 21.20 9.66 3.58
CA SER A 45 20.68 9.20 2.29
C SER A 45 19.42 9.97 1.90
N VAL A 46 19.26 10.23 0.60
CA VAL A 46 18.07 10.89 0.04
C VAL A 46 17.43 9.97 -0.99
N GLY A 47 16.15 9.67 -0.78
CA GLY A 47 15.33 8.93 -1.73
C GLY A 47 14.33 9.84 -2.43
N VAL A 48 14.25 9.78 -3.76
CA VAL A 48 13.22 10.46 -4.56
C VAL A 48 12.46 9.42 -5.35
N SER A 49 11.17 9.30 -5.07
CA SER A 49 10.28 8.39 -5.80
C SER A 49 9.42 9.18 -6.77
N ASP A 50 9.60 8.91 -8.06
CA ASP A 50 8.79 9.46 -9.13
C ASP A 50 7.70 8.44 -9.50
N ARG A 51 6.46 8.69 -9.08
CA ARG A 51 5.31 7.81 -9.20
C ARG A 51 4.18 8.36 -10.07
N GLY A 52 4.36 9.52 -10.65
CA GLY A 52 3.34 10.18 -11.48
C GLY A 52 3.07 9.41 -12.78
N SER A 53 1.81 9.36 -13.21
CA SER A 53 1.35 8.72 -14.46
C SER A 53 1.80 7.27 -14.63
N THR A 54 2.00 6.53 -13.53
CA THR A 54 2.38 5.12 -13.61
C THR A 54 1.19 4.25 -14.01
N ALA A 55 1.44 3.11 -14.68
CA ALA A 55 0.41 2.13 -14.97
C ALA A 55 -0.30 1.69 -13.67
N ALA A 56 0.45 1.43 -12.62
CA ALA A 56 -0.10 1.06 -11.31
C ALA A 56 -1.07 2.09 -10.73
N SER A 57 -0.85 3.40 -10.97
CA SER A 57 -1.75 4.45 -10.50
C SER A 57 -3.06 4.58 -11.29
N GLN A 58 -3.18 3.89 -12.43
CA GLN A 58 -4.28 4.00 -13.38
C GLN A 58 -5.05 2.70 -13.55
N VAL A 59 -4.50 1.56 -13.10
CA VAL A 59 -5.12 0.24 -13.22
C VAL A 59 -6.46 0.21 -12.46
N ARG A 60 -7.40 -0.56 -12.98
CA ARG A 60 -8.74 -0.76 -12.44
C ARG A 60 -8.93 -2.22 -12.02
N ALA A 61 -9.88 -2.47 -11.14
CA ALA A 61 -10.21 -3.82 -10.74
C ALA A 61 -10.66 -4.70 -11.93
N GLU A 62 -11.36 -4.09 -12.89
CA GLU A 62 -11.85 -4.76 -14.11
C GLU A 62 -10.71 -5.17 -15.07
N ASP A 63 -9.50 -4.66 -14.89
CA ASP A 63 -8.33 -5.08 -15.67
C ASP A 63 -7.82 -6.47 -15.26
N PHE A 64 -8.33 -7.03 -14.16
CA PHE A 64 -7.97 -8.32 -13.59
C PHE A 64 -9.16 -9.28 -13.58
N ASP A 65 -8.90 -10.55 -13.83
CA ASP A 65 -9.85 -11.64 -13.56
C ASP A 65 -9.77 -12.02 -12.07
N LEU A 66 -10.42 -11.23 -11.20
CA LEU A 66 -10.38 -11.43 -9.75
C LEU A 66 -11.00 -12.76 -9.33
N ASP A 67 -12.07 -13.21 -9.99
CA ASP A 67 -12.70 -14.50 -9.70
C ASP A 67 -11.78 -15.66 -10.12
N GLY A 68 -11.18 -15.56 -11.31
CA GLY A 68 -10.17 -16.50 -11.77
C GLY A 68 -8.96 -16.59 -10.83
N LEU A 69 -8.53 -15.46 -10.25
CA LEU A 69 -7.41 -15.41 -9.29
C LEU A 69 -7.77 -16.00 -7.94
N PHE A 70 -8.78 -15.48 -7.29
CA PHE A 70 -9.05 -15.83 -5.87
C PHE A 70 -9.82 -17.13 -5.74
N THR A 71 -10.79 -17.39 -6.60
CA THR A 71 -11.59 -18.62 -6.58
C THR A 71 -10.98 -19.69 -7.50
N GLY A 72 -10.69 -19.34 -8.76
CA GLY A 72 -10.25 -20.29 -9.78
C GLY A 72 -8.83 -20.84 -9.53
N ALA A 73 -7.85 -19.97 -9.34
CA ALA A 73 -6.47 -20.35 -9.03
C ALA A 73 -6.24 -20.65 -7.54
N GLY A 74 -7.19 -20.32 -6.68
CA GLY A 74 -7.12 -20.58 -5.25
C GLY A 74 -6.00 -19.80 -4.55
N VAL A 75 -5.85 -18.51 -4.89
CA VAL A 75 -4.89 -17.63 -4.22
C VAL A 75 -5.20 -17.57 -2.73
N ARG A 76 -4.24 -17.90 -1.89
CA ARG A 76 -4.42 -18.02 -0.45
C ARG A 76 -4.04 -16.77 0.33
N TRP A 77 -3.25 -15.90 -0.27
CA TRP A 77 -2.73 -14.69 0.39
C TRP A 77 -2.62 -13.55 -0.60
N LEU A 78 -3.27 -12.44 -0.30
CA LEU A 78 -3.11 -11.16 -0.99
C LEU A 78 -2.30 -10.21 -0.10
N HIS A 79 -1.27 -9.58 -0.64
CA HIS A 79 -0.56 -8.49 0.01
C HIS A 79 -0.66 -7.20 -0.78
N THR A 80 -1.02 -6.11 -0.13
CA THR A 80 -1.04 -4.77 -0.69
C THR A 80 -0.70 -3.73 0.39
N GLY A 81 -0.81 -2.43 0.09
CA GLY A 81 -0.48 -1.42 1.09
C GLY A 81 -0.84 0.01 0.72
N GLY A 82 -0.69 0.88 1.72
CA GLY A 82 -1.07 2.29 1.66
C GLY A 82 -0.31 3.11 0.63
N ILE A 83 0.90 2.72 0.26
CA ILE A 83 1.61 3.37 -0.86
C ILE A 83 0.84 3.19 -2.16
N TYR A 84 0.34 1.97 -2.45
CA TYR A 84 -0.46 1.72 -3.64
C TYR A 84 -1.77 2.49 -3.59
N ALA A 85 -2.51 2.38 -2.50
CA ALA A 85 -3.78 3.10 -2.30
C ALA A 85 -3.63 4.63 -2.44
N ALA A 86 -2.47 5.17 -2.08
CA ALA A 86 -2.19 6.61 -2.14
C ALA A 86 -1.66 7.11 -3.49
N LEU A 87 -1.48 6.25 -4.50
CA LEU A 87 -0.97 6.69 -5.82
C LEU A 87 -1.96 7.58 -6.56
N SER A 88 -3.26 7.35 -6.40
CA SER A 88 -4.36 8.10 -7.02
C SER A 88 -5.70 7.71 -6.40
N GLU A 89 -6.74 8.49 -6.66
CA GLU A 89 -8.12 8.10 -6.32
C GLU A 89 -8.55 6.82 -7.02
N GLN A 90 -8.06 6.55 -8.22
CA GLN A 90 -8.33 5.29 -8.92
C GLN A 90 -7.64 4.12 -8.22
N ALA A 91 -6.38 4.29 -7.82
CA ALA A 91 -5.64 3.24 -7.10
C ALA A 91 -6.29 2.92 -5.74
N ALA A 92 -6.80 3.94 -5.02
CA ALA A 92 -7.55 3.74 -3.78
C ALA A 92 -8.80 2.86 -4.01
N ARG A 93 -9.59 3.18 -5.04
CA ARG A 93 -10.77 2.38 -5.41
C ARG A 93 -10.40 0.96 -5.81
N THR A 94 -9.41 0.81 -6.70
CA THR A 94 -8.93 -0.50 -7.15
C THR A 94 -8.41 -1.34 -5.97
N CYS A 95 -7.67 -0.73 -5.07
CA CYS A 95 -7.19 -1.40 -3.86
C CYS A 95 -8.36 -1.97 -3.03
N LEU A 96 -9.38 -1.15 -2.80
CA LEU A 96 -10.57 -1.56 -2.05
C LEU A 96 -11.33 -2.70 -2.75
N ASP A 97 -11.56 -2.58 -4.04
CA ASP A 97 -12.29 -3.59 -4.81
C ASP A 97 -11.56 -4.94 -4.83
N VAL A 98 -10.22 -4.93 -5.01
CA VAL A 98 -9.38 -6.13 -5.00
C VAL A 98 -9.32 -6.76 -3.60
N VAL A 99 -9.14 -5.96 -2.56
CA VAL A 99 -9.11 -6.43 -1.17
C VAL A 99 -10.45 -7.04 -0.76
N ARG A 100 -11.56 -6.41 -1.14
CA ARG A 100 -12.91 -6.93 -0.88
C ARG A 100 -13.13 -8.27 -1.60
N ALA A 101 -12.79 -8.37 -2.88
CA ALA A 101 -12.92 -9.61 -3.64
C ALA A 101 -12.09 -10.76 -3.05
N ALA A 102 -10.86 -10.46 -2.60
CA ALA A 102 -10.01 -11.43 -1.93
C ALA A 102 -10.64 -11.92 -0.61
N HIS A 103 -11.10 -10.99 0.24
CA HIS A 103 -11.75 -11.30 1.51
C HIS A 103 -13.02 -12.15 1.30
N GLU A 104 -13.88 -11.78 0.36
CA GLU A 104 -15.10 -12.53 0.03
C GLU A 104 -14.82 -13.94 -0.47
N ALA A 105 -13.68 -14.15 -1.15
CA ALA A 105 -13.23 -15.47 -1.60
C ALA A 105 -12.52 -16.30 -0.49
N GLY A 106 -12.35 -15.75 0.72
CA GLY A 106 -11.65 -16.41 1.82
C GLY A 106 -10.13 -16.39 1.71
N THR A 107 -9.58 -15.50 0.85
CA THR A 107 -8.14 -15.25 0.75
C THR A 107 -7.70 -14.38 1.93
N ILE A 108 -6.61 -14.76 2.60
CA ILE A 108 -6.02 -13.94 3.67
C ILE A 108 -5.51 -12.64 3.07
N VAL A 109 -5.91 -11.52 3.64
CA VAL A 109 -5.51 -10.19 3.21
C VAL A 109 -4.52 -9.59 4.19
N SER A 110 -3.31 -9.28 3.73
CA SER A 110 -2.35 -8.48 4.50
C SER A 110 -2.18 -7.09 3.90
N TYR A 111 -2.13 -6.08 4.77
CA TYR A 111 -2.06 -4.68 4.38
C TYR A 111 -0.99 -3.95 5.19
N ASP A 112 -0.03 -3.35 4.50
CA ASP A 112 0.97 -2.46 5.10
C ASP A 112 0.47 -1.01 5.00
N LEU A 113 0.16 -0.39 6.13
CA LEU A 113 -0.34 0.98 6.20
C LEU A 113 0.60 1.98 5.53
N ASN A 114 1.88 1.88 5.79
CA ASN A 114 2.98 2.58 5.14
C ASN A 114 2.61 4.01 4.70
N TYR A 115 2.14 4.80 5.67
CA TYR A 115 1.62 6.14 5.43
C TYR A 115 2.67 7.07 4.84
N ARG A 116 2.32 7.78 3.78
CA ARG A 116 3.21 8.75 3.12
C ARG A 116 2.47 10.06 2.89
N PRO A 117 2.71 11.08 3.75
CA PRO A 117 2.02 12.39 3.64
C PRO A 117 2.14 13.02 2.25
N SER A 118 3.30 12.82 1.59
CA SER A 118 3.56 13.36 0.26
C SER A 118 2.63 12.82 -0.82
N LEU A 119 2.20 11.56 -0.72
CA LEU A 119 1.25 10.95 -1.66
C LEU A 119 -0.17 11.42 -1.36
N TRP A 120 -0.60 11.32 -0.11
CA TRP A 120 -1.96 11.66 0.28
C TRP A 120 -2.28 13.14 0.08
N ARG A 121 -1.29 14.05 0.21
CA ARG A 121 -1.47 15.50 0.00
C ARG A 121 -2.12 15.82 -1.34
N ALA A 122 -1.81 15.06 -2.39
CA ALA A 122 -2.34 15.28 -3.73
C ALA A 122 -3.79 14.81 -3.93
N ILE A 123 -4.29 13.94 -3.05
CA ILE A 123 -5.61 13.30 -3.20
C ILE A 123 -6.50 13.48 -1.95
N GLY A 124 -6.34 14.56 -1.21
CA GLY A 124 -7.22 14.92 -0.09
C GLY A 124 -6.59 14.89 1.30
N GLY A 125 -5.29 14.64 1.39
CA GLY A 125 -4.54 14.74 2.65
C GLY A 125 -4.83 13.63 3.65
N GLN A 126 -4.57 13.92 4.93
CA GLN A 126 -4.68 12.93 6.01
C GLN A 126 -6.11 12.46 6.25
N GLU A 127 -7.10 13.34 6.13
CA GLU A 127 -8.51 12.96 6.29
C GLU A 127 -8.90 11.90 5.26
N ARG A 128 -8.51 12.10 4.00
CA ARG A 128 -8.76 11.11 2.95
C ARG A 128 -8.01 9.81 3.18
N ALA A 129 -6.77 9.88 3.68
CA ALA A 129 -6.03 8.70 4.08
C ALA A 129 -6.77 7.88 5.14
N ARG A 130 -7.29 8.56 6.18
CA ARG A 130 -8.07 7.91 7.24
C ARG A 130 -9.36 7.27 6.72
N GLU A 131 -10.09 7.95 5.86
CA GLU A 131 -11.30 7.39 5.24
C GLU A 131 -10.99 6.09 4.50
N VAL A 132 -10.02 6.14 3.58
CA VAL A 132 -9.65 4.99 2.73
C VAL A 132 -9.10 3.83 3.56
N ASN A 133 -8.18 4.11 4.48
CA ASN A 133 -7.55 3.03 5.26
C ASN A 133 -8.53 2.40 6.26
N ARG A 134 -9.46 3.16 6.85
CA ARG A 134 -10.52 2.61 7.70
C ARG A 134 -11.50 1.72 6.94
N GLU A 135 -11.77 2.04 5.69
CA GLU A 135 -12.61 1.18 4.87
C GLU A 135 -11.89 -0.10 4.46
N LEU A 136 -10.62 0.00 4.05
CA LEU A 136 -9.77 -1.15 3.74
C LEU A 136 -9.59 -2.08 4.95
N ALA A 137 -9.37 -1.52 6.13
CA ALA A 137 -9.13 -2.27 7.35
C ALA A 137 -10.23 -3.30 7.70
N ARG A 138 -11.46 -3.07 7.25
CA ARG A 138 -12.59 -4.00 7.44
C ARG A 138 -12.45 -5.34 6.74
N TYR A 139 -11.53 -5.42 5.79
CA TYR A 139 -11.30 -6.61 4.96
C TYR A 139 -9.89 -7.19 5.14
N VAL A 140 -9.14 -6.68 6.14
CA VAL A 140 -7.74 -7.02 6.37
C VAL A 140 -7.64 -8.00 7.54
N ASP A 141 -6.96 -9.12 7.31
CA ASP A 141 -6.68 -10.12 8.35
C ASP A 141 -5.34 -9.85 9.05
N VAL A 142 -4.36 -9.30 8.34
CA VAL A 142 -3.03 -8.99 8.87
C VAL A 142 -2.66 -7.55 8.55
N MET A 143 -2.61 -6.69 9.55
CA MET A 143 -2.23 -5.29 9.39
C MET A 143 -0.79 -5.07 9.83
N ILE A 144 -0.03 -4.35 9.02
CA ILE A 144 1.38 -4.04 9.23
C ILE A 144 1.54 -2.52 9.25
N GLY A 145 2.32 -2.02 10.18
CA GLY A 145 2.63 -0.60 10.30
C GLY A 145 3.40 -0.30 11.57
N ASN A 146 3.96 0.89 11.64
CA ASN A 146 4.49 1.44 12.87
C ASN A 146 3.44 2.33 13.55
N GLU A 147 3.76 2.89 14.71
CA GLU A 147 2.88 3.74 15.50
C GLU A 147 2.38 4.98 14.73
N GLU A 148 3.28 5.61 13.97
CA GLU A 148 2.94 6.77 13.13
C GLU A 148 1.93 6.38 12.05
N ASP A 149 2.09 5.20 11.45
CA ASP A 149 1.17 4.69 10.45
C ASP A 149 -0.23 4.49 11.03
N PHE A 150 -0.36 3.86 12.20
CA PHE A 150 -1.64 3.65 12.88
C PHE A 150 -2.31 4.95 13.28
N THR A 151 -1.54 5.91 13.81
CA THR A 151 -2.04 7.22 14.19
C THR A 151 -2.45 8.05 12.98
N ALA A 152 -1.59 8.13 11.97
CA ALA A 152 -1.81 8.99 10.81
C ALA A 152 -2.88 8.42 9.86
N ALA A 153 -2.81 7.12 9.56
CA ALA A 153 -3.66 6.49 8.54
C ALA A 153 -4.99 5.97 9.10
N LEU A 154 -5.07 5.60 10.37
CA LEU A 154 -6.29 5.08 10.98
C LEU A 154 -6.86 6.00 12.07
N GLY A 155 -6.04 6.85 12.66
CA GLY A 155 -6.44 7.78 13.71
C GLY A 155 -6.51 7.14 15.11
N PHE A 156 -5.74 6.06 15.35
CA PHE A 156 -5.55 5.51 16.69
C PHE A 156 -4.39 6.22 17.37
N GLU A 157 -4.61 6.67 18.58
CA GLU A 157 -3.59 7.33 19.39
C GLU A 157 -2.99 6.32 20.37
N VAL A 158 -1.67 6.42 20.57
CA VAL A 158 -0.97 5.65 21.62
C VAL A 158 -0.99 6.49 22.89
N GLU A 159 -1.61 6.00 23.95
CA GLU A 159 -1.61 6.69 25.25
C GLU A 159 -0.21 6.70 25.86
N GLY A 160 0.22 7.86 26.37
CA GLY A 160 1.47 8.01 27.10
C GLY A 160 2.72 8.25 26.25
N VAL A 161 2.57 8.55 24.97
CA VAL A 161 3.68 8.92 24.08
C VAL A 161 3.86 10.44 24.09
N ASP A 162 5.07 10.91 24.40
CA ASP A 162 5.45 12.30 24.26
C ASP A 162 5.56 12.71 22.79
N GLU A 163 5.37 14.01 22.49
CA GLU A 163 5.44 14.56 21.11
C GLU A 163 6.76 14.25 20.39
N ASP A 164 7.83 13.95 21.12
CA ASP A 164 9.16 13.65 20.58
C ASP A 164 9.40 12.15 20.29
N LEU A 165 8.44 11.25 20.56
CA LEU A 165 8.53 9.79 20.34
C LEU A 165 9.79 9.14 20.93
N THR A 166 10.37 9.73 21.98
CA THR A 166 11.64 9.28 22.56
C THR A 166 11.52 8.16 23.58
N ASP A 167 10.33 7.97 24.14
CA ASP A 167 10.04 6.89 25.07
C ASP A 167 8.70 6.24 24.68
N LEU A 168 8.79 5.07 24.09
CA LEU A 168 7.64 4.32 23.58
C LEU A 168 7.33 3.17 24.53
N PRO A 169 6.38 3.31 25.46
CA PRO A 169 6.05 2.25 26.39
C PRO A 169 5.45 1.04 25.64
N VAL A 170 6.09 -0.10 25.73
CA VAL A 170 5.63 -1.38 25.10
C VAL A 170 4.17 -1.67 25.44
N GLU A 171 3.73 -1.30 26.64
CA GLU A 171 2.35 -1.45 27.10
C GLU A 171 1.36 -0.58 26.32
N GLY A 172 1.76 0.67 25.95
CA GLY A 172 0.95 1.56 25.12
C GLY A 172 0.72 1.01 23.70
N PHE A 173 1.75 0.38 23.11
CA PHE A 173 1.62 -0.30 21.84
C PHE A 173 0.70 -1.52 21.91
N GLY A 174 0.83 -2.32 22.96
CA GLY A 174 -0.06 -3.46 23.19
C GLY A 174 -1.53 -3.03 23.22
N ALA A 175 -1.84 -1.99 23.99
CA ALA A 175 -3.18 -1.45 24.11
C ALA A 175 -3.71 -0.88 22.77
N MET A 176 -2.87 -0.20 22.00
CA MET A 176 -3.24 0.28 20.64
C MET A 176 -3.55 -0.90 19.72
N ILE A 177 -2.70 -1.93 19.68
CA ILE A 177 -2.92 -3.12 18.84
C ILE A 177 -4.23 -3.82 19.21
N GLU A 178 -4.50 -4.00 20.51
CA GLU A 178 -5.76 -4.58 20.99
C GLU A 178 -6.97 -3.73 20.57
N THR A 179 -6.84 -2.40 20.65
CA THR A 179 -7.90 -1.46 20.24
C THR A 179 -8.16 -1.54 18.74
N VAL A 180 -7.11 -1.59 17.91
CA VAL A 180 -7.21 -1.76 16.46
C VAL A 180 -7.85 -3.10 16.12
N ALA A 181 -7.39 -4.20 16.72
CA ALA A 181 -7.93 -5.54 16.49
C ALA A 181 -9.39 -5.71 16.95
N ALA A 182 -9.83 -4.90 17.93
CA ALA A 182 -11.22 -4.89 18.36
C ALA A 182 -12.13 -4.03 17.47
N ALA A 183 -11.55 -3.10 16.69
CA ALA A 183 -12.29 -2.19 15.82
C ALA A 183 -12.58 -2.79 14.45
N TYR A 184 -11.77 -3.72 14.01
CA TYR A 184 -11.83 -4.37 12.68
C TYR A 184 -11.83 -5.89 12.77
#